data_af46d912076843bd961d7e9ca64287bd
#
_entry.id   af46d912076843bd961d7e9ca64287bd
#
_cell.length_a   1.000
_cell.length_b   1.000
_cell.length_c   1.000
_cell.angle_alpha   90.00
_cell.angle_beta   90.00
_cell.angle_gamma   90.00
#
_symmetry.space_group_name_H-M   'P 1'
#
loop_
_entity.id
_entity.type
_entity.pdbx_description
1 polymer ?
#
loop_
_entity_poly.entity_id
_entity_poly.type
_entity_poly.pdbx_seq_one_letter_code
_entity_poly.pdbx_strand_id
1 'polypeptide(L)'
;SGDARMQPLYFLITTAGTDTRSICYETHQKAKDILVGRKIDPTFYPVIYGADEGDDWTDPKVWKKANPSLGITVGIDKVRAACDSAKQNPAEENSFRQLRLNQWVKQAVRWMPMERWDKCAFAANEDALEGRVCYGGLDLSSTTDITAFVLVFPPLDEDDKYSILPYFWIPEENLYLRVRRDHVPYDVW
;
A
#
# COMPACT_ATOMS: atom_id res chain seq x y z
N SER A 1 2.61 -4.43 33.88
CA SER A 1 2.26 -3.04 34.16
C SER A 1 3.40 -2.36 34.89
N GLY A 2 3.64 -1.08 34.60
CA GLY A 2 4.70 -0.28 35.23
C GLY A 2 4.28 0.39 36.56
N ASP A 3 3.05 0.19 36.98
CA ASP A 3 2.41 0.95 38.08
C ASP A 3 3.09 0.78 39.46
N ALA A 4 3.83 -0.33 39.63
CA ALA A 4 4.60 -0.58 40.84
C ALA A 4 5.99 0.07 40.85
N ARG A 5 6.36 0.80 39.80
CA ARG A 5 7.68 1.45 39.66
C ARG A 5 7.52 2.98 39.59
N MET A 6 8.39 3.69 40.29
CA MET A 6 8.37 5.15 40.29
C MET A 6 8.77 5.75 38.94
N GLN A 7 9.59 5.05 38.15
CA GLN A 7 10.04 5.46 36.81
C GLN A 7 10.00 4.25 35.86
N PRO A 8 8.81 3.85 35.40
CA PRO A 8 8.71 2.78 34.39
C PRO A 8 9.21 3.30 33.04
N LEU A 9 10.04 2.51 32.37
CA LEU A 9 10.48 2.75 30.99
C LEU A 9 9.90 1.69 30.07
N TYR A 10 9.18 2.12 29.05
CA TYR A 10 8.74 1.27 27.94
C TYR A 10 9.56 1.61 26.70
N PHE A 11 10.20 0.61 26.15
CA PHE A 11 11.04 0.75 24.95
C PHE A 11 10.42 -0.04 23.81
N LEU A 12 9.90 0.66 22.80
CA LEU A 12 9.23 0.07 21.65
C LEU A 12 10.14 0.16 20.42
N ILE A 13 10.46 -0.98 19.83
CA ILE A 13 11.23 -1.06 18.58
C ILE A 13 10.37 -1.79 17.57
N THR A 14 10.18 -1.20 16.39
CA THR A 14 9.38 -1.79 15.32
C THR A 14 9.83 -1.29 13.97
N THR A 15 9.39 -1.97 12.92
CA THR A 15 9.48 -1.55 11.52
C THR A 15 8.10 -1.23 10.97
N ALA A 16 8.05 -0.49 9.85
CA ALA A 16 6.82 -0.22 9.15
C ALA A 16 6.10 -1.50 8.70
N GLY A 17 4.80 -1.43 8.66
CA GLY A 17 3.92 -2.53 8.26
C GLY A 17 3.07 -2.19 7.04
N THR A 18 2.04 -3.01 6.83
CA THR A 18 1.04 -2.85 5.77
C THR A 18 -0.33 -2.49 6.32
N ASP A 19 -0.60 -2.83 7.59
CA ASP A 19 -1.89 -2.59 8.25
C ASP A 19 -1.92 -1.22 8.93
N THR A 20 -2.58 -0.27 8.29
CA THR A 20 -2.79 1.09 8.80
C THR A 20 -3.85 1.19 9.92
N ARG A 21 -4.51 0.08 10.27
CA ARG A 21 -5.46 -0.01 11.39
C ARG A 21 -4.82 -0.64 12.63
N SER A 22 -3.54 -0.94 12.58
CA SER A 22 -2.80 -1.55 13.68
C SER A 22 -2.41 -0.52 14.73
N ILE A 23 -2.27 -1.00 15.98
CA ILE A 23 -1.74 -0.19 17.10
C ILE A 23 -0.34 0.35 16.82
N CYS A 24 0.44 -0.38 15.98
CA CYS A 24 1.76 0.05 15.54
C CYS A 24 1.66 1.29 14.65
N TYR A 25 0.71 1.33 13.72
CA TYR A 25 0.48 2.49 12.86
C TYR A 25 -0.03 3.68 13.66
N GLU A 26 -0.99 3.49 14.58
CA GLU A 26 -1.48 4.55 15.47
C GLU A 26 -0.34 5.16 16.29
N THR A 27 0.53 4.32 16.86
CA THR A 27 1.70 4.76 17.61
C THR A 27 2.68 5.52 16.70
N HIS A 28 2.88 5.06 15.47
CA HIS A 28 3.70 5.75 14.48
C HIS A 28 3.12 7.11 14.11
N GLN A 29 1.81 7.25 13.92
CA GLN A 29 1.17 8.54 13.66
C GLN A 29 1.31 9.50 14.87
N LYS A 30 1.11 8.99 16.10
CA LYS A 30 1.39 9.77 17.31
C LYS A 30 2.84 10.27 17.33
N ALA A 31 3.80 9.41 17.00
CA ALA A 31 5.22 9.75 16.91
C ALA A 31 5.48 10.86 15.88
N LYS A 32 4.90 10.76 14.69
CA LYS A 32 5.00 11.81 13.64
C LYS A 32 4.38 13.11 14.09
N ASP A 33 3.22 13.10 14.73
CA ASP A 33 2.57 14.30 15.22
C ASP A 33 3.41 15.05 16.27
N ILE A 34 4.13 14.32 17.13
CA ILE A 34 5.04 14.91 18.12
C ILE A 34 6.28 15.49 17.43
N LEU A 35 6.89 14.73 16.49
CA LEU A 35 8.09 15.21 15.78
C LEU A 35 7.85 16.48 14.97
N VAL A 36 6.65 16.67 14.42
CA VAL A 36 6.28 17.90 13.68
C VAL A 36 5.62 18.96 14.56
N GLY A 37 5.56 18.75 15.88
CA GLY A 37 5.03 19.72 16.85
C GLY A 37 3.50 19.84 16.89
N ARG A 38 2.74 18.94 16.24
CA ARG A 38 1.26 18.92 16.30
C ARG A 38 0.73 18.40 17.63
N LYS A 39 1.52 17.58 18.33
CA LYS A 39 1.21 17.06 19.67
C LYS A 39 2.38 17.24 20.60
N ILE A 40 2.09 17.43 21.88
CA ILE A 40 3.09 17.55 22.95
C ILE A 40 2.83 16.42 23.94
N ASP A 41 3.81 15.54 24.12
CA ASP A 41 3.80 14.50 25.12
C ASP A 41 5.22 14.33 25.68
N PRO A 42 5.53 14.95 26.85
CA PRO A 42 6.87 14.91 27.41
C PRO A 42 7.27 13.51 27.93
N THR A 43 6.34 12.57 27.99
CA THR A 43 6.60 11.20 28.42
C THR A 43 6.87 10.26 27.25
N PHE A 44 6.72 10.73 26.01
CA PHE A 44 6.91 9.95 24.79
C PHE A 44 8.04 10.55 23.94
N TYR A 45 9.14 9.82 23.81
CA TYR A 45 10.30 10.23 23.01
C TYR A 45 10.37 9.45 21.71
N PRO A 46 9.86 9.98 20.59
CA PRO A 46 9.86 9.30 19.31
C PRO A 46 11.16 9.51 18.53
N VAL A 47 11.63 8.44 17.90
CA VAL A 47 12.69 8.47 16.88
C VAL A 47 12.22 7.64 15.70
N ILE A 48 12.24 8.22 14.50
CA ILE A 48 11.85 7.54 13.27
C ILE A 48 12.97 7.66 12.24
N TYR A 49 13.49 6.54 11.79
CA TYR A 49 14.37 6.44 10.64
C TYR A 49 13.62 5.75 9.52
N GLY A 50 13.36 6.46 8.43
CA GLY A 50 12.58 5.92 7.32
C GLY A 50 12.54 6.88 6.14
N ALA A 51 12.09 6.37 4.99
CA ALA A 51 11.78 7.18 3.82
C ALA A 51 10.39 7.81 3.96
N ASP A 52 10.23 9.03 3.48
CA ASP A 52 8.92 9.66 3.33
C ASP A 52 8.20 9.15 2.08
N GLU A 53 6.88 9.40 1.98
CA GLU A 53 6.04 8.88 0.89
C GLU A 53 6.49 9.35 -0.50
N GLY A 54 7.01 10.58 -0.61
CA GLY A 54 7.50 11.18 -1.85
C GLY A 54 8.98 10.96 -2.15
N ASP A 55 9.72 10.26 -1.28
CA ASP A 55 11.15 10.01 -1.49
C ASP A 55 11.39 9.01 -2.63
N ASP A 56 12.40 9.26 -3.45
CA ASP A 56 12.88 8.29 -4.44
C ASP A 56 13.56 7.10 -3.73
N TRP A 57 12.86 5.98 -3.70
CA TRP A 57 13.32 4.75 -3.06
C TRP A 57 14.60 4.16 -3.67
N THR A 58 15.00 4.64 -4.86
CA THR A 58 16.21 4.19 -5.55
C THR A 58 17.43 5.05 -5.23
N ASP A 59 17.24 6.21 -4.55
CA ASP A 59 18.34 7.11 -4.22
C ASP A 59 19.11 6.61 -2.97
N PRO A 60 20.44 6.42 -3.08
CA PRO A 60 21.28 6.08 -1.94
C PRO A 60 21.22 7.07 -0.74
N LYS A 61 20.85 8.32 -0.97
CA LYS A 61 20.64 9.30 0.11
C LYS A 61 19.42 8.93 0.95
N VAL A 62 18.36 8.45 0.31
CA VAL A 62 17.17 7.96 0.99
C VAL A 62 17.47 6.67 1.78
N TRP A 63 18.31 5.78 1.22
CA TRP A 63 18.78 4.61 1.97
C TRP A 63 19.53 4.98 3.24
N LYS A 64 20.38 6.02 3.17
CA LYS A 64 21.13 6.52 4.34
C LYS A 64 20.21 7.19 5.37
N LYS A 65 19.20 7.92 4.92
CA LYS A 65 18.15 8.52 5.77
C LYS A 65 17.40 7.45 6.57
N ALA A 66 17.03 6.36 5.91
CA ALA A 66 16.32 5.25 6.54
C ALA A 66 17.22 4.33 7.39
N ASN A 67 18.53 4.27 7.07
CA ASN A 67 19.49 3.41 7.73
C ASN A 67 20.73 4.22 8.15
N PRO A 68 20.74 4.87 9.33
CA PRO A 68 21.88 5.68 9.78
C PRO A 68 23.21 4.93 9.83
N SER A 69 23.16 3.59 10.06
CA SER A 69 24.33 2.71 10.08
C SER A 69 24.73 2.12 8.72
N LEU A 70 24.10 2.60 7.61
CA LEU A 70 24.45 2.18 6.26
C LEU A 70 25.92 2.50 5.94
N GLY A 71 26.65 1.50 5.48
CA GLY A 71 28.11 1.55 5.24
C GLY A 71 28.94 1.16 6.47
N ILE A 72 28.31 0.93 7.62
CA ILE A 72 28.98 0.49 8.86
C ILE A 72 28.54 -0.95 9.20
N THR A 73 27.28 -1.13 9.62
CA THR A 73 26.71 -2.45 9.96
C THR A 73 25.97 -3.08 8.80
N VAL A 74 25.42 -2.27 7.91
CA VAL A 74 24.70 -2.70 6.71
C VAL A 74 25.52 -2.28 5.48
N GLY A 75 26.02 -3.26 4.71
CA GLY A 75 26.78 -2.98 3.48
C GLY A 75 25.92 -2.31 2.41
N ILE A 76 26.38 -1.21 1.86
CA ILE A 76 25.67 -0.45 0.82
C ILE A 76 25.42 -1.29 -0.45
N ASP A 77 26.34 -2.20 -0.77
CA ASP A 77 26.23 -3.07 -1.96
C ASP A 77 25.08 -4.07 -1.82
N LYS A 78 24.80 -4.53 -0.58
CA LYS A 78 23.65 -5.41 -0.30
C LYS A 78 22.33 -4.67 -0.51
N VAL A 79 22.27 -3.40 -0.11
CA VAL A 79 21.06 -2.58 -0.31
C VAL A 79 20.89 -2.27 -1.80
N ARG A 80 21.98 -1.97 -2.50
CA ARG A 80 21.97 -1.75 -3.95
C ARG A 80 21.48 -2.96 -4.72
N ALA A 81 22.02 -4.14 -4.44
CA ALA A 81 21.60 -5.39 -5.08
C ALA A 81 20.11 -5.67 -4.84
N ALA A 82 19.62 -5.46 -3.61
CA ALA A 82 18.19 -5.60 -3.29
C ALA A 82 17.32 -4.57 -4.03
N CYS A 83 17.79 -3.33 -4.19
CA CYS A 83 17.10 -2.30 -4.96
C CYS A 83 17.04 -2.67 -6.45
N ASP A 84 18.15 -3.15 -7.02
CA ASP A 84 18.21 -3.53 -8.43
C ASP A 84 17.32 -4.74 -8.74
N SER A 85 17.22 -5.70 -7.80
CA SER A 85 16.24 -6.80 -7.88
C SER A 85 14.79 -6.26 -7.85
N ALA A 86 14.50 -5.38 -6.91
CA ALA A 86 13.16 -4.78 -6.77
C ALA A 86 12.73 -3.93 -7.97
N LYS A 87 13.68 -3.27 -8.68
CA LYS A 87 13.40 -2.57 -9.95
C LYS A 87 12.93 -3.52 -11.06
N GLN A 88 13.42 -4.74 -11.07
CA GLN A 88 13.08 -5.76 -12.07
C GLN A 88 11.81 -6.52 -11.70
N ASN A 89 11.52 -6.64 -10.40
CA ASN A 89 10.37 -7.38 -9.90
C ASN A 89 9.47 -6.48 -9.04
N PRO A 90 8.33 -5.99 -9.58
CA PRO A 90 7.42 -5.11 -8.83
C PRO A 90 6.90 -5.70 -7.52
N ALA A 91 6.84 -7.03 -7.41
CA ALA A 91 6.42 -7.70 -6.16
C ALA A 91 7.42 -7.48 -5.01
N GLU A 92 8.70 -7.28 -5.33
CA GLU A 92 9.77 -7.05 -4.35
C GLU A 92 9.89 -5.58 -3.93
N GLU A 93 9.37 -4.63 -4.73
CA GLU A 93 9.45 -3.19 -4.43
C GLU A 93 8.84 -2.86 -3.06
N ASN A 94 7.64 -3.36 -2.77
CA ASN A 94 6.99 -3.11 -1.49
C ASN A 94 7.77 -3.70 -0.32
N SER A 95 8.32 -4.89 -0.50
CA SER A 95 9.19 -5.52 0.50
C SER A 95 10.47 -4.70 0.73
N PHE A 96 11.07 -4.19 -0.33
CA PHE A 96 12.25 -3.31 -0.23
C PHE A 96 11.91 -2.01 0.52
N ARG A 97 10.82 -1.34 0.14
CA ARG A 97 10.34 -0.11 0.80
C ARG A 97 10.05 -0.34 2.29
N GLN A 98 9.36 -1.41 2.61
CA GLN A 98 9.02 -1.75 4.00
C GLN A 98 10.26 -2.11 4.82
N LEU A 99 11.05 -3.09 4.38
CA LEU A 99 12.10 -3.70 5.18
C LEU A 99 13.44 -2.97 5.12
N ARG A 100 13.72 -2.22 4.04
CA ARG A 100 14.97 -1.48 3.87
C ARG A 100 14.82 0.02 4.12
N LEU A 101 13.63 0.56 3.83
CA LEU A 101 13.40 2.00 3.96
C LEU A 101 12.44 2.35 5.09
N ASN A 102 11.96 1.36 5.85
CA ASN A 102 11.00 1.56 6.94
C ASN A 102 9.79 2.40 6.52
N GLN A 103 9.33 2.18 5.31
CA GLN A 103 8.20 2.90 4.70
C GLN A 103 6.93 2.07 4.83
N TRP A 104 5.84 2.68 5.28
CA TRP A 104 4.54 2.03 5.29
C TRP A 104 4.06 1.82 3.86
N VAL A 105 3.60 0.61 3.56
CA VAL A 105 3.11 0.23 2.23
C VAL A 105 1.68 -0.30 2.35
N LYS A 106 0.85 -0.01 1.35
CA LYS A 106 -0.57 -0.41 1.38
C LYS A 106 -0.78 -1.92 1.18
N GLN A 107 0.20 -2.60 0.61
CA GLN A 107 0.14 -4.02 0.28
C GLN A 107 1.49 -4.67 0.54
N ALA A 108 1.48 -5.91 1.04
CA ALA A 108 2.71 -6.69 1.20
C ALA A 108 3.33 -7.08 -0.15
N VAL A 109 2.50 -7.40 -1.14
CA VAL A 109 2.91 -7.78 -2.49
C VAL A 109 2.19 -6.90 -3.50
N ARG A 110 2.93 -6.28 -4.41
CA ARG A 110 2.37 -5.51 -5.51
C ARG A 110 2.15 -6.44 -6.71
N TRP A 111 0.90 -6.63 -7.10
CA TRP A 111 0.55 -7.43 -8.28
C TRP A 111 0.86 -6.68 -9.59
N MET A 112 0.60 -5.35 -9.63
CA MET A 112 0.77 -4.54 -10.82
C MET A 112 1.37 -3.16 -10.46
N PRO A 113 2.29 -2.61 -11.28
CA PRO A 113 2.74 -1.23 -11.13
C PRO A 113 1.59 -0.25 -11.35
N MET A 114 1.23 0.52 -10.31
CA MET A 114 0.09 1.46 -10.37
C MET A 114 0.23 2.50 -11.48
N GLU A 115 1.45 2.96 -11.77
CA GLU A 115 1.72 3.88 -12.88
C GLU A 115 1.27 3.36 -14.24
N ARG A 116 1.30 2.03 -14.46
CA ARG A 116 0.80 1.40 -15.69
C ARG A 116 -0.71 1.26 -15.64
N TRP A 117 -1.26 0.93 -14.47
CA TRP A 117 -2.69 0.86 -14.26
C TRP A 117 -3.35 2.23 -14.47
N ASP A 118 -2.79 3.29 -13.86
CA ASP A 118 -3.32 4.64 -13.95
C ASP A 118 -3.30 5.20 -15.38
N LYS A 119 -2.35 4.76 -16.21
CA LYS A 119 -2.34 5.10 -17.65
C LYS A 119 -3.49 4.48 -18.43
N CYS A 120 -4.16 3.48 -17.88
CA CYS A 120 -5.35 2.85 -18.46
C CYS A 120 -6.66 3.45 -17.90
N ALA A 121 -6.58 4.38 -16.93
CA ALA A 121 -7.72 4.99 -16.30
C ALA A 121 -8.38 6.02 -17.22
N PHE A 122 -9.30 5.56 -18.05
CA PHE A 122 -10.26 6.41 -18.75
C PHE A 122 -11.64 6.16 -18.15
N ALA A 123 -12.42 7.20 -17.94
CA ALA A 123 -13.85 7.04 -17.77
C ALA A 123 -14.42 6.52 -19.10
N ALA A 124 -14.87 5.28 -19.12
CA ALA A 124 -15.55 4.76 -20.29
C ALA A 124 -16.85 5.57 -20.48
N ASN A 125 -17.04 6.14 -21.67
CA ASN A 125 -18.29 6.81 -22.01
C ASN A 125 -19.32 5.73 -22.38
N GLU A 126 -20.21 5.40 -21.44
CA GLU A 126 -21.22 4.35 -21.62
C GLU A 126 -22.14 4.62 -22.82
N ASP A 127 -22.52 5.89 -23.04
CA ASP A 127 -23.35 6.29 -24.17
C ASP A 127 -22.67 5.98 -25.53
N ALA A 128 -21.35 6.13 -25.60
CA ALA A 128 -20.58 5.81 -26.80
C ALA A 128 -20.38 4.31 -27.02
N LEU A 129 -20.65 3.49 -26.02
CA LEU A 129 -20.54 2.02 -26.09
C LEU A 129 -21.88 1.36 -26.41
N GLU A 130 -22.98 2.09 -26.32
CA GLU A 130 -24.31 1.57 -26.63
C GLU A 130 -24.39 1.06 -28.08
N GLY A 131 -24.92 -0.14 -28.26
CA GLY A 131 -25.03 -0.79 -29.57
C GLY A 131 -23.75 -1.40 -30.12
N ARG A 132 -22.61 -1.27 -29.44
CA ARG A 132 -21.35 -1.91 -29.85
C ARG A 132 -21.32 -3.39 -29.46
N VAL A 133 -20.61 -4.18 -30.24
CA VAL A 133 -20.31 -5.59 -29.88
C VAL A 133 -19.41 -5.61 -28.64
N CYS A 134 -19.80 -6.41 -27.63
CA CYS A 134 -19.01 -6.63 -26.44
C CYS A 134 -18.95 -8.09 -26.06
N TYR A 135 -17.98 -8.44 -25.25
CA TYR A 135 -17.81 -9.76 -24.64
C TYR A 135 -17.98 -9.61 -23.12
N GLY A 136 -18.86 -10.41 -22.54
CA GLY A 136 -19.13 -10.40 -21.11
C GLY A 136 -18.48 -11.57 -20.38
N GLY A 137 -17.89 -11.33 -19.22
CA GLY A 137 -17.43 -12.32 -18.28
C GLY A 137 -18.16 -12.17 -16.96
N LEU A 138 -18.73 -13.25 -16.42
CA LEU A 138 -19.43 -13.26 -15.14
C LEU A 138 -18.74 -14.24 -14.19
N ASP A 139 -18.35 -13.76 -13.04
CA ASP A 139 -17.83 -14.53 -11.91
C ASP A 139 -18.78 -14.39 -10.73
N LEU A 140 -19.41 -15.49 -10.32
CA LEU A 140 -20.39 -15.52 -9.25
C LEU A 140 -19.78 -16.00 -7.95
N SER A 141 -19.87 -15.17 -6.94
CA SER A 141 -19.54 -15.54 -5.58
C SER A 141 -20.69 -16.27 -4.90
N SER A 142 -20.39 -17.34 -4.17
CA SER A 142 -21.40 -18.08 -3.42
C SER A 142 -21.53 -17.66 -1.94
N THR A 143 -20.45 -17.18 -1.30
CA THR A 143 -20.49 -16.90 0.14
C THR A 143 -19.60 -15.75 0.62
N THR A 144 -18.36 -15.67 0.18
CA THR A 144 -17.36 -14.78 0.81
C THR A 144 -16.58 -13.92 -0.16
N ASP A 145 -16.76 -14.11 -1.44
CA ASP A 145 -16.02 -13.43 -2.49
C ASP A 145 -16.86 -12.30 -3.13
N ILE A 146 -16.27 -11.57 -4.06
CA ILE A 146 -16.95 -10.53 -4.84
C ILE A 146 -17.56 -11.18 -6.07
N THR A 147 -18.81 -10.85 -6.37
CA THR A 147 -19.37 -11.13 -7.70
C THR A 147 -18.89 -10.06 -8.66
N ALA A 148 -18.36 -10.47 -9.79
CA ALA A 148 -17.89 -9.58 -10.84
C ALA A 148 -18.59 -9.85 -12.17
N PHE A 149 -19.04 -8.80 -12.84
CA PHE A 149 -19.48 -8.84 -14.23
C PHE A 149 -18.70 -7.80 -15.02
N VAL A 150 -17.97 -8.24 -16.02
CA VAL A 150 -17.10 -7.35 -16.79
C VAL A 150 -17.48 -7.42 -18.26
N LEU A 151 -17.71 -6.25 -18.86
CA LEU A 151 -17.93 -6.10 -20.31
C LEU A 151 -16.66 -5.56 -20.95
N VAL A 152 -16.21 -6.20 -22.03
CA VAL A 152 -15.04 -5.80 -22.81
C VAL A 152 -15.48 -5.45 -24.22
N PHE A 153 -15.22 -4.23 -24.64
CA PHE A 153 -15.51 -3.73 -25.98
C PHE A 153 -14.22 -3.67 -26.78
N PRO A 154 -14.12 -4.42 -27.88
CA PRO A 154 -12.96 -4.36 -28.76
C PRO A 154 -12.80 -2.97 -29.42
N PRO A 155 -11.60 -2.59 -29.83
CA PRO A 155 -11.36 -1.37 -30.60
C PRO A 155 -12.11 -1.40 -31.93
N LEU A 156 -12.53 -0.22 -32.40
CA LEU A 156 -13.22 -0.06 -33.69
C LEU A 156 -12.21 0.03 -34.85
N ASP A 157 -11.01 0.52 -34.57
CA ASP A 157 -9.93 0.67 -35.54
C ASP A 157 -8.56 0.45 -34.87
N GLU A 158 -7.46 0.59 -35.62
CA GLU A 158 -6.10 0.34 -35.12
C GLU A 158 -5.62 1.35 -34.07
N ASP A 159 -6.18 2.56 -34.04
CA ASP A 159 -5.83 3.62 -33.09
C ASP A 159 -6.71 3.61 -31.83
N ASP A 160 -7.84 2.92 -31.87
CA ASP A 160 -8.77 2.79 -30.74
C ASP A 160 -8.25 1.78 -29.70
N LYS A 161 -8.82 1.82 -28.50
CA LYS A 161 -8.44 0.97 -27.37
C LYS A 161 -9.61 0.10 -26.94
N TYR A 162 -9.29 -0.98 -26.21
CA TYR A 162 -10.30 -1.73 -25.50
C TYR A 162 -10.93 -0.85 -24.43
N SER A 163 -12.27 -0.81 -24.42
CA SER A 163 -13.02 -0.22 -23.31
C SER A 163 -13.54 -1.33 -22.40
N ILE A 164 -13.44 -1.12 -21.10
CA ILE A 164 -13.81 -2.12 -20.10
C ILE A 164 -14.81 -1.45 -19.13
N LEU A 165 -15.97 -2.10 -18.96
CA LEU A 165 -16.97 -1.73 -17.96
C LEU A 165 -17.06 -2.84 -16.91
N PRO A 166 -16.48 -2.66 -15.72
CA PRO A 166 -16.60 -3.61 -14.64
C PRO A 166 -17.75 -3.26 -13.71
N TYR A 167 -18.50 -4.26 -13.29
CA TYR A 167 -19.53 -4.18 -12.26
C TYR A 167 -19.19 -5.17 -11.16
N PHE A 168 -19.25 -4.72 -9.91
CA PHE A 168 -18.92 -5.54 -8.75
C PHE A 168 -20.04 -5.48 -7.72
N TRP A 169 -20.34 -6.62 -7.12
CA TRP A 169 -21.30 -6.73 -6.04
C TRP A 169 -20.72 -7.51 -4.88
N ILE A 170 -21.04 -7.07 -3.70
CA ILE A 170 -20.72 -7.73 -2.45
C ILE A 170 -21.96 -7.73 -1.55
N PRO A 171 -22.28 -8.85 -0.87
CA PRO A 171 -23.37 -8.85 0.09
C PRO A 171 -23.14 -7.83 1.21
N GLU A 172 -24.16 -7.02 1.49
CA GLU A 172 -24.11 -6.00 2.54
C GLU A 172 -23.95 -6.60 3.94
N GLU A 173 -24.52 -7.81 4.13
CA GLU A 173 -24.41 -8.52 5.40
C GLU A 173 -22.95 -8.81 5.75
N ASN A 174 -22.57 -8.44 6.98
CA ASN A 174 -21.23 -8.65 7.51
C ASN A 174 -20.10 -7.91 6.77
N LEU A 175 -20.40 -6.84 6.04
CA LEU A 175 -19.45 -6.02 5.30
C LEU A 175 -18.25 -5.63 6.17
N TYR A 176 -18.50 -5.17 7.41
CA TYR A 176 -17.47 -4.78 8.37
C TYR A 176 -16.52 -5.94 8.74
N LEU A 177 -17.04 -7.14 8.91
CA LEU A 177 -16.22 -8.33 9.19
C LEU A 177 -15.35 -8.70 7.99
N ARG A 178 -15.87 -8.53 6.78
CA ARG A 178 -15.10 -8.75 5.53
C ARG A 178 -13.98 -7.73 5.38
N VAL A 179 -14.27 -6.45 5.59
CA VAL A 179 -13.24 -5.38 5.58
C VAL A 179 -12.09 -5.72 6.52
N ARG A 180 -12.40 -6.22 7.73
CA ARG A 180 -11.37 -6.62 8.70
C ARG A 180 -10.60 -7.87 8.32
N ARG A 181 -11.28 -8.88 7.75
CA ARG A 181 -10.66 -10.15 7.36
C ARG A 181 -9.75 -9.98 6.13
N ASP A 182 -10.26 -9.29 5.12
CA ASP A 182 -9.63 -9.22 3.80
C ASP A 182 -8.69 -8.02 3.67
N HIS A 183 -8.74 -7.08 4.64
CA HIS A 183 -8.01 -5.80 4.62
C HIS A 183 -8.30 -4.94 3.38
N VAL A 184 -9.50 -5.07 2.83
CA VAL A 184 -10.00 -4.31 1.68
C VAL A 184 -11.12 -3.38 2.13
N PRO A 185 -11.08 -2.08 1.78
CA PRO A 185 -12.08 -1.11 2.21
C PRO A 185 -13.36 -1.20 1.35
N TYR A 186 -14.07 -2.31 1.41
CA TYR A 186 -15.33 -2.53 0.67
C TYR A 186 -16.44 -1.53 1.03
N ASP A 187 -16.33 -0.92 2.19
CA ASP A 187 -17.24 0.10 2.71
C ASP A 187 -17.09 1.48 2.03
N VAL A 188 -16.07 1.63 1.19
CA VAL A 188 -15.73 2.87 0.45
C VAL A 188 -16.02 2.75 -1.05
N TRP A 189 -16.34 1.55 -1.54
CA TRP A 189 -16.55 1.23 -2.97
C TRP A 189 -17.96 1.51 -3.46
#